data_f7684f9ba7c6fe9519d340d743ca8ab9
#
_entry.id   f7684f9ba7c6fe9519d340d743ca8ab9
#
_cell.length_a   1.000
_cell.length_b   1.000
_cell.length_c   1.000
_cell.angle_alpha   90.00
_cell.angle_beta   90.00
_cell.angle_gamma   90.00
#
_symmetry.space_group_name_H-M   'P 1'
#
loop_
_entity.id
_entity.type
_entity.pdbx_description
1 polymer ?
#
loop_
_entity_poly.entity_id
_entity_poly.type
_entity_poly.pdbx_seq_one_letter_code
_entity_poly.pdbx_strand_id
1 'polypeptide(L)'
;MLSVIIFFPAISAILGFLIENKSIKFYGASIALIELLLAIFICVNVDFQGYDFVLTHQVSLIPSLNISYFVGIDTISLVLIVLSAFMSFISIAALSDDGNLKHLVISVLFLESTMMGVFSALDMILFYSFWELSLIPLLYIIGAFGSKNRIYAAIKFFIYTFLGSVFMLVAIIFIGYLCYQKSGVFSFNLLDWYKLGIGENAQIWLFLAFFFAFGVKTPLFPFHTWLPYAHGQAPTIGSVLLASVLLKMGTYGFVRFSLPLFPDASLLLSGFVCVIAIIMIIYAALVAYAQSDMKQVIAYSSISHMGVIMLGIFSLNLIGLGGSIFLMISHGIVSSALFLLVGIIYERAHTKEICEFGGLAKVMPKYALIFFIATLASIGLPLTIGFVGEFLSLLGVFKLNKLFALLGGFSIIVGAVYMLVLYKRVFFGECKEKNLSLKDLNFKELAALVPLCLLIIALGIAPNLILKPLEPSVQNIISKMQTRAVNSGTKDKISSLNGGSKL
;
A
#
# COMPACT_ATOMS: atom_id res chain seq x y z
N MET A 1 -16.93 13.44 11.84
CA MET A 1 -15.68 13.82 11.19
C MET A 1 -15.16 12.68 10.31
N LEU A 2 -14.97 11.46 10.84
CA LEU A 2 -14.46 10.33 10.04
C LEU A 2 -15.38 9.97 8.85
N SER A 3 -16.70 9.96 9.06
CA SER A 3 -17.66 9.74 7.97
C SER A 3 -17.58 10.82 6.87
N VAL A 4 -17.18 12.05 7.21
CA VAL A 4 -16.94 13.11 6.20
C VAL A 4 -15.78 12.71 5.33
N ILE A 5 -14.64 12.32 5.90
CA ILE A 5 -13.46 11.85 5.17
C ILE A 5 -13.79 10.65 4.25
N ILE A 6 -14.64 9.73 4.70
CA ILE A 6 -15.02 8.57 3.88
C ILE A 6 -15.91 8.98 2.70
N PHE A 7 -16.94 9.78 2.92
CA PHE A 7 -17.97 10.02 1.91
C PHE A 7 -17.80 11.33 1.11
N PHE A 8 -17.04 12.29 1.60
CA PHE A 8 -16.83 13.56 0.92
C PHE A 8 -16.23 13.39 -0.49
N PRO A 9 -15.18 12.55 -0.70
CA PRO A 9 -14.68 12.31 -2.04
C PRO A 9 -15.73 11.64 -2.96
N ALA A 10 -16.53 10.67 -2.45
CA ALA A 10 -17.56 10.01 -3.24
C ALA A 10 -18.70 10.96 -3.63
N ILE A 11 -19.19 11.79 -2.70
CA ILE A 11 -20.20 12.80 -2.98
C ILE A 11 -19.67 13.81 -4.00
N SER A 12 -18.43 14.25 -3.82
CA SER A 12 -17.76 15.15 -4.76
C SER A 12 -17.55 14.50 -6.14
N ALA A 13 -17.30 13.20 -6.20
CA ALA A 13 -17.23 12.46 -7.46
C ALA A 13 -18.57 12.48 -8.22
N ILE A 14 -19.70 12.32 -7.50
CA ILE A 14 -21.05 12.41 -8.09
C ILE A 14 -21.30 13.85 -8.59
N LEU A 15 -20.98 14.86 -7.80
CA LEU A 15 -21.09 16.28 -8.22
C LEU A 15 -20.17 16.59 -9.39
N GLY A 16 -19.04 15.91 -9.52
CA GLY A 16 -18.10 16.01 -10.63
C GLY A 16 -18.73 15.75 -12.01
N PHE A 17 -19.83 14.98 -12.07
CA PHE A 17 -20.58 14.80 -13.34
C PHE A 17 -21.24 16.10 -13.82
N LEU A 18 -21.46 17.06 -12.95
CA LEU A 18 -22.03 18.37 -13.31
C LEU A 18 -20.96 19.38 -13.73
N ILE A 19 -19.69 19.12 -13.44
CA ILE A 19 -18.58 20.03 -13.74
C ILE A 19 -18.14 19.89 -15.20
N GLU A 20 -17.81 21.00 -15.85
CA GLU A 20 -17.25 21.00 -17.19
C GLU A 20 -15.86 20.35 -17.26
N ASN A 21 -15.54 19.70 -18.38
CA ASN A 21 -14.27 19.00 -18.56
C ASN A 21 -13.05 19.92 -18.36
N LYS A 22 -13.12 21.19 -18.72
CA LYS A 22 -12.04 22.17 -18.54
C LYS A 22 -11.71 22.44 -17.07
N SER A 23 -12.71 22.40 -16.19
CA SER A 23 -12.59 22.73 -14.76
C SER A 23 -12.43 21.48 -13.88
N ILE A 24 -12.65 20.27 -14.42
CA ILE A 24 -12.72 19.04 -13.64
C ILE A 24 -11.41 18.70 -12.92
N LYS A 25 -10.26 18.97 -13.53
CA LYS A 25 -8.94 18.77 -12.92
C LYS A 25 -8.76 19.65 -11.70
N PHE A 26 -9.06 20.95 -11.85
CA PHE A 26 -8.98 21.92 -10.75
C PHE A 26 -9.95 21.55 -9.62
N TYR A 27 -11.20 21.22 -9.99
CA TYR A 27 -12.21 20.73 -9.05
C TYR A 27 -11.70 19.52 -8.28
N GLY A 28 -11.28 18.45 -8.97
CA GLY A 28 -10.80 17.22 -8.34
C GLY A 28 -9.56 17.42 -7.45
N ALA A 29 -8.61 18.25 -7.92
CA ALA A 29 -7.43 18.60 -7.13
C ALA A 29 -7.79 19.38 -5.86
N SER A 30 -8.76 20.30 -5.95
CA SER A 30 -9.26 21.05 -4.78
C SER A 30 -9.94 20.15 -3.78
N ILE A 31 -10.77 19.18 -4.22
CA ILE A 31 -11.41 18.20 -3.35
C ILE A 31 -10.37 17.32 -2.65
N ALA A 32 -9.43 16.74 -3.39
CA ALA A 32 -8.37 15.91 -2.81
C ALA A 32 -7.43 16.70 -1.87
N LEU A 33 -7.21 17.99 -2.15
CA LEU A 33 -6.47 18.87 -1.23
C LEU A 33 -7.24 19.12 0.07
N ILE A 34 -8.54 19.37 -0.01
CA ILE A 34 -9.39 19.53 1.19
C ILE A 34 -9.35 18.25 2.00
N GLU A 35 -9.45 17.09 1.36
CA GLU A 35 -9.37 15.78 2.01
C GLU A 35 -8.03 15.59 2.72
N LEU A 36 -6.92 15.93 2.07
CA LEU A 36 -5.59 15.91 2.67
C LEU A 36 -5.50 16.83 3.90
N LEU A 37 -6.03 18.04 3.80
CA LEU A 37 -6.03 18.99 4.92
C LEU A 37 -6.89 18.49 6.09
N LEU A 38 -8.03 17.82 5.83
CA LEU A 38 -8.84 17.20 6.86
C LEU A 38 -8.09 16.02 7.52
N ALA A 39 -7.39 15.20 6.76
CA ALA A 39 -6.59 14.10 7.30
C ALA A 39 -5.42 14.64 8.17
N ILE A 40 -4.73 15.69 7.72
CA ILE A 40 -3.68 16.37 8.51
C ILE A 40 -4.29 17.02 9.77
N PHE A 41 -5.46 17.63 9.67
CA PHE A 41 -6.15 18.20 10.84
C PHE A 41 -6.41 17.14 11.92
N ILE A 42 -6.80 15.91 11.54
CA ILE A 42 -6.92 14.78 12.48
C ILE A 42 -5.56 14.46 13.13
N CYS A 43 -4.49 14.39 12.34
CA CYS A 43 -3.15 14.12 12.86
C CYS A 43 -2.72 15.08 13.97
N VAL A 44 -3.10 16.35 13.84
CA VAL A 44 -2.64 17.40 14.75
C VAL A 44 -3.52 17.54 15.99
N ASN A 45 -4.85 17.33 15.84
CA ASN A 45 -5.82 17.67 16.89
C ASN A 45 -6.41 16.47 17.64
N VAL A 46 -6.19 15.25 17.15
CA VAL A 46 -6.70 14.04 17.82
C VAL A 46 -5.58 13.38 18.60
N ASP A 47 -5.83 13.13 19.87
CA ASP A 47 -4.89 12.40 20.74
C ASP A 47 -5.02 10.90 20.51
N PHE A 48 -3.91 10.26 20.11
CA PHE A 48 -3.79 8.83 19.88
C PHE A 48 -2.98 8.12 20.98
N GLN A 49 -2.81 8.74 22.16
CA GLN A 49 -2.01 8.14 23.26
C GLN A 49 -2.61 6.87 23.86
N GLY A 50 -3.90 6.58 23.56
CA GLY A 50 -4.54 5.33 23.94
C GLY A 50 -4.24 4.18 22.97
N TYR A 51 -4.46 2.95 23.43
CA TYR A 51 -4.31 1.73 22.61
C TYR A 51 -5.52 1.40 21.75
N ASP A 52 -6.61 2.15 21.86
CA ASP A 52 -7.88 1.86 21.20
C ASP A 52 -8.15 2.76 20.01
N PHE A 53 -9.22 2.44 19.29
CA PHE A 53 -9.67 3.24 18.16
C PHE A 53 -10.31 4.54 18.65
N VAL A 54 -10.00 5.63 17.97
CA VAL A 54 -10.58 6.97 18.19
C VAL A 54 -11.51 7.36 17.05
N LEU A 55 -12.29 8.43 17.25
CA LEU A 55 -13.29 8.93 16.32
C LEU A 55 -14.31 7.86 15.91
N THR A 56 -14.62 6.94 16.81
CA THR A 56 -15.56 5.86 16.54
C THR A 56 -16.96 6.40 16.28
N HIS A 57 -17.61 5.85 15.26
CA HIS A 57 -19.01 6.15 14.93
C HIS A 57 -19.71 4.87 14.49
N GLN A 58 -20.82 4.54 15.14
CA GLN A 58 -21.57 3.32 14.87
C GLN A 58 -23.05 3.65 14.61
N VAL A 59 -23.58 3.12 13.51
CA VAL A 59 -25.00 3.18 13.14
C VAL A 59 -25.43 1.81 12.65
N SER A 60 -26.50 1.26 13.19
CA SER A 60 -27.04 -0.03 12.75
C SER A 60 -27.61 0.09 11.33
N LEU A 61 -27.15 -0.79 10.42
CA LEU A 61 -27.64 -0.87 9.04
C LEU A 61 -28.66 -1.99 8.88
N ILE A 62 -28.34 -3.19 9.37
CA ILE A 62 -29.22 -4.37 9.32
C ILE A 62 -29.31 -4.98 10.72
N PRO A 63 -30.30 -4.54 11.53
CA PRO A 63 -30.39 -4.96 12.92
C PRO A 63 -30.55 -6.48 13.11
N SER A 64 -31.25 -7.17 12.21
CA SER A 64 -31.46 -8.62 12.26
C SER A 64 -30.19 -9.44 12.15
N LEU A 65 -29.15 -8.91 11.49
CA LEU A 65 -27.83 -9.54 11.34
C LEU A 65 -26.74 -8.84 12.16
N ASN A 66 -27.10 -7.80 12.93
CA ASN A 66 -26.18 -6.94 13.67
C ASN A 66 -25.04 -6.39 12.80
N ILE A 67 -25.36 -6.07 11.54
CA ILE A 67 -24.44 -5.39 10.61
C ILE A 67 -24.58 -3.88 10.84
N SER A 68 -23.45 -3.20 11.03
CA SER A 68 -23.43 -1.78 11.31
C SER A 68 -22.44 -1.01 10.44
N TYR A 69 -22.77 0.24 10.15
CA TYR A 69 -21.76 1.21 9.78
C TYR A 69 -20.97 1.52 11.05
N PHE A 70 -19.86 0.83 11.21
CA PHE A 70 -18.98 1.04 12.36
C PHE A 70 -17.59 1.35 11.86
N VAL A 71 -17.14 2.56 12.16
CA VAL A 71 -15.84 3.10 11.74
C VAL A 71 -15.08 3.65 12.93
N GLY A 72 -13.76 3.63 12.84
CA GLY A 72 -12.83 4.17 13.82
C GLY A 72 -11.40 4.03 13.31
N ILE A 73 -10.49 4.81 13.83
CA ILE A 73 -9.09 4.81 13.40
C ILE A 73 -8.14 4.77 14.60
N ASP A 74 -6.98 4.20 14.36
CA ASP A 74 -5.78 4.35 15.18
C ASP A 74 -4.66 4.97 14.34
N THR A 75 -3.44 5.07 14.86
CA THR A 75 -2.33 5.67 14.14
C THR A 75 -1.92 4.88 12.89
N ILE A 76 -2.10 3.55 12.86
CA ILE A 76 -1.83 2.73 11.68
C ILE A 76 -2.80 3.08 10.55
N SER A 77 -4.10 3.18 10.86
CA SER A 77 -5.12 3.61 9.91
C SER A 77 -4.87 5.05 9.43
N LEU A 78 -4.56 5.95 10.36
CA LEU A 78 -4.37 7.37 10.07
C LEU A 78 -3.23 7.63 9.08
N VAL A 79 -2.06 7.01 9.26
CA VAL A 79 -0.94 7.22 8.34
C VAL A 79 -1.25 6.73 6.92
N LEU A 80 -2.06 5.68 6.77
CA LEU A 80 -2.51 5.18 5.47
C LEU A 80 -3.61 6.06 4.86
N ILE A 81 -4.48 6.65 5.67
CA ILE A 81 -5.48 7.65 5.26
C ILE A 81 -4.76 8.89 4.72
N VAL A 82 -3.78 9.43 5.46
CA VAL A 82 -2.98 10.58 5.01
C VAL A 82 -2.22 10.26 3.72
N LEU A 83 -1.62 9.08 3.63
CA LEU A 83 -0.96 8.63 2.40
C LEU A 83 -1.96 8.57 1.23
N SER A 84 -3.18 8.06 1.45
CA SER A 84 -4.22 7.96 0.42
C SER A 84 -4.65 9.33 -0.09
N ALA A 85 -4.97 10.27 0.81
CA ALA A 85 -5.34 11.65 0.46
C ALA A 85 -4.21 12.36 -0.29
N PHE A 86 -2.97 12.23 0.20
CA PHE A 86 -1.80 12.84 -0.44
C PHE A 86 -1.57 12.29 -1.85
N MET A 87 -1.66 10.96 -2.02
CA MET A 87 -1.46 10.35 -3.33
C MET A 87 -2.60 10.63 -4.31
N SER A 88 -3.84 10.74 -3.86
CA SER A 88 -4.96 11.18 -4.69
C SER A 88 -4.76 12.61 -5.17
N PHE A 89 -4.37 13.52 -4.27
CA PHE A 89 -4.05 14.90 -4.62
C PHE A 89 -2.92 14.98 -5.66
N ILE A 90 -1.78 14.34 -5.40
CA ILE A 90 -0.63 14.33 -6.33
C ILE A 90 -1.03 13.72 -7.68
N SER A 91 -1.80 12.63 -7.67
CA SER A 91 -2.25 11.96 -8.90
C SER A 91 -3.10 12.87 -9.79
N ILE A 92 -4.05 13.60 -9.21
CA ILE A 92 -4.90 14.53 -9.96
C ILE A 92 -4.12 15.77 -10.40
N ALA A 93 -3.26 16.31 -9.51
CA ALA A 93 -2.43 17.48 -9.82
C ALA A 93 -1.43 17.21 -10.96
N ALA A 94 -0.91 15.98 -11.03
CA ALA A 94 0.05 15.56 -12.07
C ALA A 94 -0.58 15.26 -13.44
N LEU A 95 -1.92 15.25 -13.58
CA LEU A 95 -2.56 15.02 -14.88
C LEU A 95 -2.14 16.10 -15.89
N SER A 96 -1.87 15.68 -17.13
CA SER A 96 -1.76 16.58 -18.27
C SER A 96 -3.13 17.25 -18.53
N ASP A 97 -3.12 18.48 -19.06
CA ASP A 97 -4.38 19.21 -19.32
C ASP A 97 -5.08 18.72 -20.60
N ASP A 98 -4.52 17.74 -21.29
CA ASP A 98 -4.99 17.24 -22.55
C ASP A 98 -6.02 16.11 -22.39
N GLY A 99 -7.08 16.16 -23.17
CA GLY A 99 -8.06 15.07 -23.27
C GLY A 99 -9.30 15.20 -22.36
N ASN A 100 -10.11 14.14 -22.35
CA ASN A 100 -11.31 14.05 -21.52
C ASN A 100 -10.97 13.45 -20.15
N LEU A 101 -10.65 14.28 -19.19
CA LEU A 101 -10.22 13.92 -17.84
C LEU A 101 -11.38 13.61 -16.88
N LYS A 102 -12.62 13.97 -17.27
CA LYS A 102 -13.77 13.95 -16.36
C LYS A 102 -13.96 12.59 -15.67
N HIS A 103 -14.11 11.55 -16.46
CA HIS A 103 -14.33 10.20 -15.90
C HIS A 103 -13.12 9.69 -15.11
N LEU A 104 -11.92 10.10 -15.49
CA LEU A 104 -10.70 9.69 -14.80
C LEU A 104 -10.63 10.33 -13.39
N VAL A 105 -10.85 11.64 -13.29
CA VAL A 105 -10.88 12.37 -12.01
C VAL A 105 -11.99 11.84 -11.10
N ILE A 106 -13.20 11.65 -11.64
CA ILE A 106 -14.33 11.07 -10.91
C ILE A 106 -13.96 9.69 -10.35
N SER A 107 -13.33 8.83 -11.17
CA SER A 107 -12.92 7.49 -10.73
C SER A 107 -11.84 7.54 -9.63
N VAL A 108 -10.92 8.51 -9.67
CA VAL A 108 -9.91 8.70 -8.62
C VAL A 108 -10.58 9.11 -7.30
N LEU A 109 -11.54 10.05 -7.32
CA LEU A 109 -12.26 10.46 -6.12
C LEU A 109 -13.11 9.32 -5.52
N PHE A 110 -13.77 8.50 -6.36
CA PHE A 110 -14.45 7.30 -5.87
C PHE A 110 -13.48 6.29 -5.26
N LEU A 111 -12.33 6.08 -5.90
CA LEU A 111 -11.30 5.19 -5.38
C LEU A 111 -10.78 5.69 -4.02
N GLU A 112 -10.55 6.99 -3.89
CA GLU A 112 -10.13 7.63 -2.64
C GLU A 112 -11.13 7.35 -1.50
N SER A 113 -12.41 7.57 -1.73
CA SER A 113 -13.47 7.25 -0.77
C SER A 113 -13.44 5.79 -0.32
N THR A 114 -13.27 4.85 -1.24
CA THR A 114 -13.21 3.42 -0.90
C THR A 114 -11.96 3.07 -0.09
N MET A 115 -10.80 3.67 -0.40
CA MET A 115 -9.56 3.50 0.38
C MET A 115 -9.72 4.03 1.80
N MET A 116 -10.33 5.22 1.98
CA MET A 116 -10.66 5.77 3.30
C MET A 116 -11.56 4.83 4.10
N GLY A 117 -12.58 4.25 3.43
CA GLY A 117 -13.48 3.29 4.04
C GLY A 117 -12.77 2.02 4.50
N VAL A 118 -11.88 1.45 3.68
CA VAL A 118 -11.11 0.24 4.04
C VAL A 118 -10.25 0.46 5.28
N PHE A 119 -9.56 1.60 5.39
CA PHE A 119 -8.68 1.87 6.53
C PHE A 119 -9.42 2.31 7.79
N SER A 120 -10.71 2.60 7.70
CA SER A 120 -11.54 3.09 8.80
C SER A 120 -12.56 2.06 9.32
N ALA A 121 -12.90 1.03 8.54
CA ALA A 121 -13.96 0.09 8.88
C ALA A 121 -13.59 -0.81 10.07
N LEU A 122 -14.48 -0.88 11.05
CA LEU A 122 -14.41 -1.75 12.23
C LEU A 122 -15.52 -2.83 12.23
N ASP A 123 -16.46 -2.76 11.30
CA ASP A 123 -17.38 -3.85 10.96
C ASP A 123 -16.82 -4.59 9.74
N MET A 124 -16.75 -5.91 9.83
CA MET A 124 -16.05 -6.72 8.81
C MET A 124 -16.85 -6.85 7.50
N ILE A 125 -18.17 -6.73 7.52
CA ILE A 125 -18.98 -6.65 6.30
C ILE A 125 -18.78 -5.27 5.64
N LEU A 126 -18.70 -4.21 6.43
CA LEU A 126 -18.38 -2.87 5.94
C LEU A 126 -16.96 -2.83 5.33
N PHE A 127 -15.96 -3.42 6.00
CA PHE A 127 -14.62 -3.57 5.48
C PHE A 127 -14.61 -4.29 4.13
N TYR A 128 -15.28 -5.44 4.06
CA TYR A 128 -15.39 -6.21 2.81
C TYR A 128 -16.06 -5.41 1.70
N SER A 129 -17.12 -4.67 2.03
CA SER A 129 -17.83 -3.84 1.07
C SER A 129 -16.93 -2.76 0.46
N PHE A 130 -16.18 -2.01 1.27
CA PHE A 130 -15.22 -1.02 0.75
C PHE A 130 -14.06 -1.67 0.00
N TRP A 131 -13.60 -2.84 0.43
CA TRP A 131 -12.57 -3.61 -0.26
C TRP A 131 -12.99 -3.96 -1.68
N GLU A 132 -14.19 -4.52 -1.87
CA GLU A 132 -14.72 -4.85 -3.19
C GLU A 132 -15.03 -3.61 -4.01
N LEU A 133 -15.63 -2.59 -3.41
CA LEU A 133 -15.92 -1.33 -4.10
C LEU A 133 -14.65 -0.68 -4.66
N SER A 134 -13.48 -0.87 -4.04
CA SER A 134 -12.22 -0.35 -4.55
C SER A 134 -11.80 -0.93 -5.90
N LEU A 135 -12.30 -2.13 -6.24
CA LEU A 135 -11.97 -2.79 -7.50
C LEU A 135 -12.63 -2.12 -8.71
N ILE A 136 -13.84 -1.58 -8.53
CA ILE A 136 -14.65 -1.02 -9.63
C ILE A 136 -13.99 0.22 -10.25
N PRO A 137 -13.63 1.28 -9.50
CA PRO A 137 -12.96 2.44 -10.07
C PRO A 137 -11.63 2.08 -10.73
N LEU A 138 -10.84 1.17 -10.12
CA LEU A 138 -9.56 0.79 -10.67
C LEU A 138 -9.71 -0.07 -11.93
N LEU A 139 -10.68 -0.99 -11.98
CA LEU A 139 -11.05 -1.73 -13.19
C LEU A 139 -11.35 -0.77 -14.34
N TYR A 140 -12.14 0.27 -14.04
CA TYR A 140 -12.50 1.30 -15.02
C TYR A 140 -11.27 2.14 -15.44
N ILE A 141 -10.45 2.58 -14.48
CA ILE A 141 -9.22 3.36 -14.79
C ILE A 141 -8.30 2.55 -15.73
N ILE A 142 -8.06 1.27 -15.44
CA ILE A 142 -7.21 0.42 -16.28
C ILE A 142 -7.88 0.14 -17.62
N GLY A 143 -9.16 -0.25 -17.62
CA GLY A 143 -9.88 -0.69 -18.81
C GLY A 143 -10.23 0.42 -19.79
N ALA A 144 -10.56 1.61 -19.31
CA ALA A 144 -10.92 2.75 -20.16
C ALA A 144 -9.70 3.57 -20.62
N PHE A 145 -8.74 3.84 -19.71
CA PHE A 145 -7.62 4.75 -19.95
C PHE A 145 -6.26 4.06 -20.11
N GLY A 146 -6.22 2.73 -20.04
CA GLY A 146 -5.00 1.96 -20.23
C GLY A 146 -4.53 1.87 -21.69
N SER A 147 -3.36 1.26 -21.89
CA SER A 147 -2.73 1.10 -23.19
C SER A 147 -3.28 -0.14 -23.95
N LYS A 148 -2.54 -0.65 -24.93
CA LYS A 148 -3.00 -1.61 -25.95
C LYS A 148 -3.74 -2.84 -25.39
N ASN A 149 -3.26 -3.47 -24.33
CA ASN A 149 -3.84 -4.68 -23.74
C ASN A 149 -4.64 -4.42 -22.46
N ARG A 150 -5.21 -3.22 -22.32
CA ARG A 150 -5.88 -2.71 -21.12
C ARG A 150 -7.03 -3.59 -20.63
N ILE A 151 -7.85 -4.13 -21.53
CA ILE A 151 -9.00 -4.96 -21.15
C ILE A 151 -8.55 -6.27 -20.49
N TYR A 152 -7.57 -6.95 -21.10
CA TYR A 152 -7.00 -8.15 -20.50
C TYR A 152 -6.38 -7.87 -19.11
N ALA A 153 -5.63 -6.79 -18.98
CA ALA A 153 -5.01 -6.40 -17.72
C ALA A 153 -6.07 -6.07 -16.65
N ALA A 154 -7.11 -5.34 -17.01
CA ALA A 154 -8.21 -4.98 -16.14
C ALA A 154 -9.00 -6.22 -15.65
N ILE A 155 -9.35 -7.11 -16.56
CA ILE A 155 -10.07 -8.36 -16.24
C ILE A 155 -9.18 -9.27 -15.37
N LYS A 156 -7.90 -9.42 -15.72
CA LYS A 156 -6.96 -10.23 -14.93
C LYS A 156 -6.82 -9.70 -13.51
N PHE A 157 -6.65 -8.39 -13.34
CA PHE A 157 -6.62 -7.75 -12.04
C PHE A 157 -7.91 -8.04 -11.24
N PHE A 158 -9.07 -7.83 -11.86
CA PHE A 158 -10.35 -8.01 -11.20
C PHE A 158 -10.58 -9.47 -10.76
N ILE A 159 -10.37 -10.43 -11.67
CA ILE A 159 -10.60 -11.85 -11.36
C ILE A 159 -9.68 -12.32 -10.23
N TYR A 160 -8.37 -11.97 -10.26
CA TYR A 160 -7.44 -12.36 -9.21
C TYR A 160 -7.85 -11.83 -7.84
N THR A 161 -8.17 -10.53 -7.78
CA THR A 161 -8.47 -9.88 -6.51
C THR A 161 -9.85 -10.28 -5.98
N PHE A 162 -10.84 -10.39 -6.84
CA PHE A 162 -12.19 -10.84 -6.48
C PHE A 162 -12.20 -12.30 -6.00
N LEU A 163 -11.55 -13.22 -6.74
CA LEU A 163 -11.49 -14.61 -6.32
C LEU A 163 -10.80 -14.77 -4.95
N GLY A 164 -9.73 -14.00 -4.72
CA GLY A 164 -9.06 -13.99 -3.42
C GLY A 164 -9.98 -13.56 -2.28
N SER A 165 -10.76 -12.51 -2.48
CA SER A 165 -11.62 -11.93 -1.45
C SER A 165 -12.85 -12.79 -1.11
N VAL A 166 -13.32 -13.63 -2.01
CA VAL A 166 -14.43 -14.56 -1.72
C VAL A 166 -14.09 -15.51 -0.56
N PHE A 167 -12.85 -15.99 -0.46
CA PHE A 167 -12.42 -16.80 0.69
C PHE A 167 -12.48 -16.03 2.00
N MET A 168 -12.12 -14.75 1.98
CA MET A 168 -12.23 -13.86 3.14
C MET A 168 -13.70 -13.67 3.54
N LEU A 169 -14.62 -13.51 2.58
CA LEU A 169 -16.05 -13.37 2.87
C LEU A 169 -16.60 -14.62 3.59
N VAL A 170 -16.26 -15.80 3.10
CA VAL A 170 -16.64 -17.06 3.75
C VAL A 170 -16.12 -17.12 5.19
N ALA A 171 -14.87 -16.72 5.41
CA ALA A 171 -14.28 -16.66 6.75
C ALA A 171 -14.97 -15.61 7.64
N ILE A 172 -15.32 -14.45 7.12
CA ILE A 172 -16.08 -13.41 7.83
C ILE A 172 -17.43 -13.96 8.31
N ILE A 173 -18.18 -14.61 7.43
CA ILE A 173 -19.48 -15.22 7.78
C ILE A 173 -19.30 -16.31 8.84
N PHE A 174 -18.28 -17.15 8.71
CA PHE A 174 -17.99 -18.20 9.67
C PHE A 174 -17.65 -17.66 11.06
N ILE A 175 -16.85 -16.59 11.17
CA ILE A 175 -16.53 -15.96 12.46
C ILE A 175 -17.80 -15.33 13.06
N GLY A 176 -18.65 -14.69 12.25
CA GLY A 176 -19.97 -14.22 12.68
C GLY A 176 -20.84 -15.34 13.25
N TYR A 177 -20.81 -16.53 12.65
CA TYR A 177 -21.48 -17.71 13.16
C TYR A 177 -20.86 -18.23 14.48
N LEU A 178 -19.54 -18.20 14.64
CA LEU A 178 -18.89 -18.52 15.92
C LEU A 178 -19.32 -17.55 17.02
N CYS A 179 -19.49 -16.26 16.70
CA CYS A 179 -20.07 -15.31 17.66
C CYS A 179 -21.49 -15.71 18.06
N TYR A 180 -22.32 -16.09 17.09
CA TYR A 180 -23.69 -16.56 17.34
C TYR A 180 -23.72 -17.79 18.26
N GLN A 181 -22.87 -18.78 18.01
CA GLN A 181 -22.78 -19.98 18.87
C GLN A 181 -22.44 -19.64 20.32
N LYS A 182 -21.60 -18.59 20.54
CA LYS A 182 -21.14 -18.22 21.88
C LYS A 182 -22.10 -17.28 22.62
N SER A 183 -22.70 -16.33 21.92
CA SER A 183 -23.50 -15.23 22.51
C SER A 183 -24.96 -15.24 22.15
N GLY A 184 -25.41 -16.12 21.22
CA GLY A 184 -26.77 -16.14 20.68
C GLY A 184 -27.06 -15.04 19.66
N VAL A 185 -26.07 -14.18 19.34
CA VAL A 185 -26.22 -13.05 18.40
C VAL A 185 -25.11 -13.06 17.39
N PHE A 186 -25.44 -12.89 16.12
CA PHE A 186 -24.42 -12.65 15.09
C PHE A 186 -23.72 -11.31 15.37
N SER A 187 -22.39 -11.27 15.20
CA SER A 187 -21.65 -10.02 15.25
C SER A 187 -20.56 -10.02 14.20
N PHE A 188 -20.47 -8.92 13.45
CA PHE A 188 -19.41 -8.62 12.51
C PHE A 188 -18.50 -7.49 13.01
N ASN A 189 -18.71 -7.05 14.25
CA ASN A 189 -17.92 -6.03 14.90
C ASN A 189 -16.54 -6.59 15.29
N LEU A 190 -15.48 -5.96 14.82
CA LEU A 190 -14.10 -6.36 15.10
C LEU A 190 -13.77 -6.38 16.60
N LEU A 191 -14.36 -5.46 17.38
CA LEU A 191 -14.13 -5.42 18.82
C LEU A 191 -14.74 -6.62 19.55
N ASP A 192 -15.86 -7.15 19.07
CA ASP A 192 -16.45 -8.38 19.59
C ASP A 192 -15.62 -9.59 19.16
N TRP A 193 -15.08 -9.58 17.94
CA TRP A 193 -14.17 -10.61 17.46
C TRP A 193 -12.89 -10.67 18.28
N TYR A 194 -12.40 -9.54 18.77
CA TYR A 194 -11.26 -9.52 19.68
C TYR A 194 -11.56 -10.16 21.06
N LYS A 195 -12.82 -10.35 21.45
CA LYS A 195 -13.22 -11.06 22.67
C LYS A 195 -13.54 -12.55 22.43
N LEU A 196 -13.59 -12.96 21.16
CA LEU A 196 -13.92 -14.33 20.78
C LEU A 196 -12.67 -15.23 20.87
N GLY A 197 -12.66 -16.21 21.76
CA GLY A 197 -11.61 -17.23 21.79
C GLY A 197 -11.80 -18.22 20.64
N ILE A 198 -11.00 -18.10 19.59
CA ILE A 198 -11.02 -19.02 18.43
C ILE A 198 -10.02 -20.13 18.68
N GLY A 199 -10.47 -21.39 18.63
CA GLY A 199 -9.60 -22.54 18.82
C GLY A 199 -8.50 -22.66 17.75
N GLU A 200 -7.35 -23.23 18.11
CA GLU A 200 -6.15 -23.27 17.27
C GLU A 200 -6.42 -23.83 15.86
N ASN A 201 -7.14 -24.93 15.73
CA ASN A 201 -7.46 -25.52 14.42
C ASN A 201 -8.32 -24.58 13.56
N ALA A 202 -9.28 -23.90 14.15
CA ALA A 202 -10.11 -22.93 13.41
C ALA A 202 -9.28 -21.72 12.99
N GLN A 203 -8.35 -21.25 13.84
CA GLN A 203 -7.44 -20.16 13.49
C GLN A 203 -6.64 -20.46 12.22
N ILE A 204 -6.16 -21.71 12.02
CA ILE A 204 -5.37 -22.07 10.83
C ILE A 204 -6.19 -21.90 9.55
N TRP A 205 -7.41 -22.42 9.49
CA TRP A 205 -8.26 -22.31 8.29
C TRP A 205 -8.71 -20.89 8.01
N LEU A 206 -9.07 -20.16 9.05
CA LEU A 206 -9.45 -18.74 8.95
C LEU A 206 -8.27 -17.88 8.52
N PHE A 207 -7.09 -18.12 9.10
CA PHE A 207 -5.86 -17.46 8.67
C PHE A 207 -5.57 -17.70 7.19
N LEU A 208 -5.67 -18.95 6.73
CA LEU A 208 -5.43 -19.28 5.31
C LEU A 208 -6.43 -18.59 4.38
N ALA A 209 -7.71 -18.48 4.77
CA ALA A 209 -8.72 -17.78 3.98
C ALA A 209 -8.43 -16.28 3.87
N PHE A 210 -8.07 -15.64 4.99
CA PHE A 210 -7.63 -14.24 5.00
C PHE A 210 -6.29 -14.05 4.28
N PHE A 211 -5.35 -14.99 4.47
CA PHE A 211 -4.05 -15.00 3.79
C PHE A 211 -4.20 -15.02 2.28
N PHE A 212 -5.13 -15.79 1.75
CA PHE A 212 -5.36 -15.85 0.31
C PHE A 212 -5.86 -14.50 -0.23
N ALA A 213 -6.84 -13.87 0.44
CA ALA A 213 -7.36 -12.56 0.06
C ALA A 213 -6.28 -11.46 0.10
N PHE A 214 -5.62 -11.34 1.25
CA PHE A 214 -4.60 -10.33 1.47
C PHE A 214 -3.33 -10.60 0.66
N GLY A 215 -2.98 -11.87 0.49
CA GLY A 215 -1.84 -12.30 -0.28
C GLY A 215 -1.97 -12.02 -1.78
N VAL A 216 -3.15 -12.22 -2.37
CA VAL A 216 -3.43 -11.81 -3.74
C VAL A 216 -3.30 -10.29 -3.89
N LYS A 217 -3.85 -9.50 -2.96
CA LYS A 217 -3.80 -8.03 -3.00
C LYS A 217 -2.39 -7.49 -2.76
N THR A 218 -1.60 -8.13 -1.88
CA THR A 218 -0.18 -7.79 -1.57
C THR A 218 0.80 -8.23 -2.67
N PRO A 219 0.40 -8.79 -3.75
CA PRO A 219 0.87 -9.72 -4.75
C PRO A 219 1.95 -10.71 -4.28
N LEU A 220 1.60 -11.56 -3.30
CA LEU A 220 2.50 -12.62 -2.85
C LEU A 220 2.74 -13.65 -3.96
N PHE A 221 3.93 -14.23 -3.98
CA PHE A 221 4.23 -15.37 -4.86
C PHE A 221 3.37 -16.59 -4.44
N PRO A 222 2.74 -17.31 -5.38
CA PRO A 222 2.74 -17.15 -6.84
C PRO A 222 1.61 -16.25 -7.41
N PHE A 223 0.82 -15.60 -6.56
CA PHE A 223 -0.38 -14.83 -6.96
C PHE A 223 -0.08 -13.41 -7.47
N HIS A 224 1.18 -13.06 -7.73
CA HIS A 224 1.65 -11.72 -8.09
C HIS A 224 1.46 -11.36 -9.58
N THR A 225 1.19 -12.33 -10.44
CA THR A 225 1.29 -12.14 -11.91
C THR A 225 0.30 -11.13 -12.50
N TRP A 226 -0.72 -10.75 -11.78
CA TRP A 226 -1.66 -9.69 -12.21
C TRP A 226 -1.03 -8.30 -12.15
N LEU A 227 -0.11 -8.05 -11.18
CA LEU A 227 0.41 -6.72 -10.89
C LEU A 227 1.26 -6.14 -12.02
N PRO A 228 2.25 -6.85 -12.62
CA PRO A 228 3.01 -6.33 -13.75
C PRO A 228 2.14 -6.03 -14.98
N TYR A 229 1.10 -6.84 -15.22
CA TYR A 229 0.13 -6.56 -16.29
C TYR A 229 -0.69 -5.30 -16.00
N ALA A 230 -1.22 -5.17 -14.78
CA ALA A 230 -1.97 -4.00 -14.37
C ALA A 230 -1.12 -2.72 -14.51
N HIS A 231 0.09 -2.69 -13.92
CA HIS A 231 1.01 -1.56 -14.04
C HIS A 231 1.42 -1.28 -15.48
N GLY A 232 1.76 -2.31 -16.25
CA GLY A 232 2.21 -2.16 -17.64
C GLY A 232 1.18 -1.47 -18.53
N GLN A 233 -0.12 -1.72 -18.28
CA GLN A 233 -1.22 -1.20 -19.09
C GLN A 233 -1.93 0.00 -18.49
N ALA A 234 -1.97 0.17 -17.16
CA ALA A 234 -2.64 1.30 -16.52
C ALA A 234 -2.09 2.66 -16.98
N PRO A 235 -2.91 3.72 -17.00
CA PRO A 235 -2.40 5.07 -17.12
C PRO A 235 -1.49 5.41 -15.93
N THR A 236 -0.68 6.46 -16.05
CA THR A 236 0.32 6.82 -15.01
C THR A 236 -0.29 6.92 -13.62
N ILE A 237 -1.39 7.66 -13.48
CA ILE A 237 -2.06 7.84 -12.18
C ILE A 237 -2.68 6.54 -11.64
N GLY A 238 -3.17 5.66 -12.50
CA GLY A 238 -3.62 4.34 -12.09
C GLY A 238 -2.48 3.51 -11.48
N SER A 239 -1.28 3.59 -12.06
CA SER A 239 -0.08 2.95 -11.49
C SER A 239 0.36 3.60 -10.18
N VAL A 240 0.27 4.94 -10.06
CA VAL A 240 0.57 5.66 -8.83
C VAL A 240 -0.33 5.20 -7.68
N LEU A 241 -1.65 5.21 -7.86
CA LEU A 241 -2.62 4.82 -6.82
C LEU A 241 -2.53 3.32 -6.49
N LEU A 242 -2.32 2.47 -7.50
CA LEU A 242 -2.13 1.05 -7.29
C LEU A 242 -0.89 0.76 -6.43
N ALA A 243 0.25 1.34 -6.77
CA ALA A 243 1.49 1.13 -6.04
C ALA A 243 1.52 1.82 -4.67
N SER A 244 0.96 3.02 -4.55
CA SER A 244 1.03 3.79 -3.31
C SER A 244 0.12 3.27 -2.20
N VAL A 245 -1.13 2.91 -2.52
CA VAL A 245 -2.16 2.63 -1.52
C VAL A 245 -2.77 1.25 -1.64
N LEU A 246 -3.17 0.84 -2.85
CA LEU A 246 -3.96 -0.39 -3.02
C LEU A 246 -3.22 -1.66 -2.59
N LEU A 247 -1.91 -1.73 -2.81
CA LEU A 247 -1.09 -2.84 -2.31
C LEU A 247 -1.06 -2.88 -0.78
N LYS A 248 -1.10 -1.70 -0.13
CA LYS A 248 -1.07 -1.58 1.34
C LYS A 248 -2.36 -2.01 2.01
N MET A 249 -3.48 -2.05 1.28
CA MET A 249 -4.71 -2.65 1.82
C MET A 249 -4.47 -4.12 2.21
N GLY A 250 -3.73 -4.90 1.41
CA GLY A 250 -3.40 -6.29 1.73
C GLY A 250 -2.52 -6.42 2.98
N THR A 251 -1.42 -5.66 3.04
CA THR A 251 -0.53 -5.66 4.21
C THR A 251 -1.21 -5.11 5.47
N TYR A 252 -2.06 -4.07 5.33
CA TYR A 252 -2.92 -3.59 6.41
C TYR A 252 -3.85 -4.70 6.91
N GLY A 253 -4.44 -5.49 6.01
CA GLY A 253 -5.28 -6.62 6.36
C GLY A 253 -4.55 -7.65 7.23
N PHE A 254 -3.31 -8.00 6.91
CA PHE A 254 -2.48 -8.86 7.74
C PHE A 254 -2.26 -8.27 9.13
N VAL A 255 -1.84 -7.00 9.21
CA VAL A 255 -1.57 -6.31 10.48
C VAL A 255 -2.85 -6.16 11.32
N ARG A 256 -3.95 -5.74 10.71
CA ARG A 256 -5.19 -5.39 11.43
C ARG A 256 -6.03 -6.59 11.82
N PHE A 257 -6.05 -7.63 10.97
CA PHE A 257 -6.95 -8.76 11.15
C PHE A 257 -6.19 -10.06 11.40
N SER A 258 -5.28 -10.49 10.50
CA SER A 258 -4.66 -11.79 10.60
C SER A 258 -3.86 -11.96 11.89
N LEU A 259 -2.98 -11.01 12.23
CA LEU A 259 -2.13 -11.11 13.41
C LEU A 259 -2.93 -11.14 14.72
N PRO A 260 -3.83 -10.18 15.02
CA PRO A 260 -4.53 -10.15 16.30
C PRO A 260 -5.70 -11.14 16.40
N LEU A 261 -6.31 -11.58 15.28
CA LEU A 261 -7.43 -12.54 15.32
C LEU A 261 -6.96 -13.99 15.37
N PHE A 262 -5.82 -14.30 14.75
CA PHE A 262 -5.30 -15.66 14.60
C PHE A 262 -3.84 -15.75 15.07
N PRO A 263 -3.52 -15.44 16.35
CA PRO A 263 -2.13 -15.36 16.81
C PRO A 263 -1.41 -16.70 16.77
N ASP A 264 -2.08 -17.82 17.12
CA ASP A 264 -1.46 -19.15 17.08
C ASP A 264 -1.15 -19.56 15.66
N ALA A 265 -2.09 -19.39 14.71
CA ALA A 265 -1.87 -19.65 13.30
C ALA A 265 -0.81 -18.70 12.70
N SER A 266 -0.79 -17.43 13.10
CA SER A 266 0.21 -16.45 12.65
C SER A 266 1.63 -16.84 13.05
N LEU A 267 1.84 -17.35 14.26
CA LEU A 267 3.14 -17.86 14.69
C LEU A 267 3.48 -19.17 13.99
N LEU A 268 2.55 -20.13 13.94
CA LEU A 268 2.75 -21.43 13.31
C LEU A 268 3.16 -21.30 11.84
N LEU A 269 2.47 -20.42 11.10
CA LEU A 269 2.67 -20.22 9.68
C LEU A 269 3.68 -19.09 9.35
N SER A 270 4.27 -18.43 10.37
CA SER A 270 5.22 -17.32 10.15
C SER A 270 6.40 -17.74 9.28
N GLY A 271 6.98 -18.94 9.55
CA GLY A 271 8.07 -19.48 8.76
C GLY A 271 7.69 -19.72 7.30
N PHE A 272 6.51 -20.26 7.03
CA PHE A 272 5.97 -20.46 5.68
C PHE A 272 5.80 -19.12 4.95
N VAL A 273 5.19 -18.11 5.59
CA VAL A 273 5.01 -16.79 5.00
C VAL A 273 6.34 -16.09 4.74
N CYS A 274 7.31 -16.21 5.67
CA CYS A 274 8.66 -15.67 5.47
C CYS A 274 9.37 -16.32 4.28
N VAL A 275 9.25 -17.63 4.08
CA VAL A 275 9.83 -18.32 2.91
C VAL A 275 9.20 -17.81 1.62
N ILE A 276 7.87 -17.67 1.54
CA ILE A 276 7.20 -17.08 0.37
C ILE A 276 7.69 -15.65 0.13
N ALA A 277 7.83 -14.85 1.17
CA ALA A 277 8.31 -13.47 1.06
C ALA A 277 9.76 -13.41 0.55
N ILE A 278 10.64 -14.31 1.00
CA ILE A 278 12.02 -14.40 0.50
C ILE A 278 12.05 -14.81 -0.98
N ILE A 279 11.27 -15.81 -1.38
CA ILE A 279 11.13 -16.20 -2.79
C ILE A 279 10.67 -14.99 -3.61
N MET A 280 9.67 -14.27 -3.13
CA MET A 280 9.14 -13.07 -3.77
C MET A 280 10.21 -11.98 -3.92
N ILE A 281 11.00 -11.72 -2.88
CA ILE A 281 12.09 -10.74 -2.90
C ILE A 281 13.10 -11.09 -4.01
N ILE A 282 13.65 -12.29 -3.96
CA ILE A 282 14.73 -12.71 -4.86
C ILE A 282 14.22 -12.84 -6.30
N TYR A 283 13.10 -13.55 -6.48
CA TYR A 283 12.50 -13.76 -7.80
C TYR A 283 12.15 -12.43 -8.48
N ALA A 284 11.40 -11.54 -7.78
CA ALA A 284 10.97 -10.30 -8.39
C ALA A 284 12.14 -9.36 -8.68
N ALA A 285 13.17 -9.33 -7.85
CA ALA A 285 14.37 -8.53 -8.09
C ALA A 285 15.15 -9.01 -9.33
N LEU A 286 15.31 -10.32 -9.50
CA LEU A 286 15.94 -10.91 -10.69
C LEU A 286 15.12 -10.64 -11.95
N VAL A 287 13.80 -10.75 -11.88
CA VAL A 287 12.91 -10.43 -13.00
C VAL A 287 12.96 -8.94 -13.33
N ALA A 288 13.00 -8.05 -12.31
CA ALA A 288 13.16 -6.60 -12.52
C ALA A 288 14.45 -6.27 -13.31
N TYR A 289 15.56 -6.92 -12.94
CA TYR A 289 16.84 -6.74 -13.67
C TYR A 289 16.77 -7.14 -15.15
N ALA A 290 15.96 -8.16 -15.47
CA ALA A 290 15.83 -8.68 -16.85
C ALA A 290 14.83 -7.89 -17.72
N GLN A 291 14.11 -6.88 -17.17
CA GLN A 291 13.13 -6.13 -17.94
C GLN A 291 13.77 -5.14 -18.91
N SER A 292 13.13 -4.98 -20.07
CA SER A 292 13.47 -3.97 -21.07
C SER A 292 12.65 -2.69 -20.94
N ASP A 293 11.49 -2.74 -20.30
CA ASP A 293 10.54 -1.63 -20.07
C ASP A 293 10.75 -1.02 -18.68
N MET A 294 10.99 0.30 -18.57
CA MET A 294 11.19 1.00 -17.30
C MET A 294 10.02 0.81 -16.32
N LYS A 295 8.78 0.81 -16.83
CA LYS A 295 7.59 0.66 -16.00
C LYS A 295 7.50 -0.74 -15.41
N GLN A 296 7.94 -1.76 -16.15
CA GLN A 296 8.02 -3.14 -15.68
C GLN A 296 9.13 -3.33 -14.63
N VAL A 297 10.29 -2.67 -14.80
CA VAL A 297 11.34 -2.68 -13.74
C VAL A 297 10.74 -2.20 -12.41
N ILE A 298 10.04 -1.06 -12.41
CA ILE A 298 9.42 -0.48 -11.20
C ILE A 298 8.30 -1.38 -10.67
N ALA A 299 7.50 -2.01 -11.52
CA ALA A 299 6.44 -2.91 -11.11
C ALA A 299 7.00 -4.15 -10.37
N TYR A 300 8.05 -4.77 -10.91
CA TYR A 300 8.70 -5.91 -10.25
C TYR A 300 9.50 -5.50 -9.01
N SER A 301 10.11 -4.30 -9.00
CA SER A 301 10.73 -3.77 -7.78
C SER A 301 9.69 -3.61 -6.66
N SER A 302 8.48 -3.15 -6.98
CA SER A 302 7.38 -3.07 -6.01
C SER A 302 7.03 -4.43 -5.40
N ILE A 303 7.02 -5.51 -6.21
CA ILE A 303 6.81 -6.87 -5.69
C ILE A 303 7.92 -7.25 -4.70
N SER A 304 9.18 -6.96 -5.02
CA SER A 304 10.31 -7.25 -4.13
C SER A 304 10.18 -6.50 -2.79
N HIS A 305 9.89 -5.20 -2.80
CA HIS A 305 9.70 -4.40 -1.58
C HIS A 305 8.50 -4.86 -0.74
N MET A 306 7.39 -5.26 -1.39
CA MET A 306 6.26 -5.87 -0.68
C MET A 306 6.66 -7.16 0.03
N GLY A 307 7.61 -7.92 -0.51
CA GLY A 307 8.21 -9.09 0.16
C GLY A 307 8.94 -8.69 1.45
N VAL A 308 9.71 -7.61 1.45
CA VAL A 308 10.38 -7.09 2.67
C VAL A 308 9.35 -6.64 3.72
N ILE A 309 8.27 -5.97 3.29
CA ILE A 309 7.16 -5.61 4.17
C ILE A 309 6.57 -6.86 4.84
N MET A 310 6.30 -7.90 4.07
CA MET A 310 5.74 -9.15 4.59
C MET A 310 6.69 -9.85 5.56
N LEU A 311 7.99 -9.88 5.28
CA LEU A 311 8.99 -10.39 6.22
C LEU A 311 8.92 -9.67 7.57
N GLY A 312 8.90 -8.34 7.55
CA GLY A 312 8.85 -7.57 8.78
C GLY A 312 7.52 -7.73 9.53
N ILE A 313 6.37 -7.82 8.85
CA ILE A 313 5.07 -8.10 9.48
C ILE A 313 5.12 -9.44 10.21
N PHE A 314 5.62 -10.50 9.56
CA PHE A 314 5.69 -11.85 10.12
C PHE A 314 6.94 -12.12 10.95
N SER A 315 7.73 -11.09 11.26
CA SER A 315 8.72 -11.13 12.34
C SER A 315 8.07 -11.17 13.73
N LEU A 316 6.79 -10.81 13.83
CA LEU A 316 5.93 -10.85 15.02
C LEU A 316 6.50 -10.07 16.20
N ASN A 317 7.30 -9.03 15.94
CA ASN A 317 7.87 -8.17 16.97
C ASN A 317 7.72 -6.68 16.62
N LEU A 318 7.85 -5.86 17.67
CA LEU A 318 7.61 -4.42 17.61
C LEU A 318 8.45 -3.71 16.53
N ILE A 319 9.74 -4.04 16.43
CA ILE A 319 10.67 -3.40 15.50
C ILE A 319 10.32 -3.74 14.06
N GLY A 320 10.13 -5.02 13.74
CA GLY A 320 9.82 -5.44 12.38
C GLY A 320 8.43 -5.01 11.92
N LEU A 321 7.43 -5.06 12.81
CA LEU A 321 6.08 -4.60 12.49
C LEU A 321 6.04 -3.08 12.27
N GLY A 322 6.66 -2.30 13.16
CA GLY A 322 6.77 -0.84 13.02
C GLY A 322 7.56 -0.45 11.76
N GLY A 323 8.69 -1.13 11.52
CA GLY A 323 9.50 -0.97 10.31
C GLY A 323 8.72 -1.28 9.03
N SER A 324 7.90 -2.32 9.04
CA SER A 324 7.05 -2.68 7.89
C SER A 324 5.97 -1.65 7.60
N ILE A 325 5.30 -1.10 8.63
CA ILE A 325 4.31 -0.04 8.44
C ILE A 325 5.00 1.22 7.91
N PHE A 326 6.17 1.57 8.43
CA PHE A 326 6.96 2.67 7.88
C PHE A 326 7.36 2.41 6.42
N LEU A 327 7.75 1.17 6.08
CA LEU A 327 8.10 0.79 4.70
C LEU A 327 6.90 0.82 3.76
N MET A 328 5.67 0.56 4.24
CA MET A 328 4.46 0.76 3.43
C MET A 328 4.36 2.21 2.96
N ILE A 329 4.61 3.18 3.85
CA ILE A 329 4.57 4.61 3.53
C ILE A 329 5.71 4.96 2.59
N SER A 330 6.92 4.52 2.92
CA SER A 330 8.11 4.72 2.11
C SER A 330 7.93 4.23 0.68
N HIS A 331 7.55 2.96 0.51
CA HIS A 331 7.28 2.39 -0.80
C HIS A 331 6.17 3.14 -1.54
N GLY A 332 5.14 3.60 -0.84
CA GLY A 332 4.07 4.41 -1.43
C GLY A 332 4.60 5.70 -2.07
N ILE A 333 5.44 6.45 -1.36
CA ILE A 333 6.02 7.72 -1.82
C ILE A 333 7.04 7.48 -2.96
N VAL A 334 7.98 6.56 -2.76
CA VAL A 334 9.09 6.31 -3.71
C VAL A 334 8.58 5.71 -5.02
N SER A 335 7.71 4.69 -4.95
CA SER A 335 7.15 4.08 -6.16
C SER A 335 6.28 5.05 -6.96
N SER A 336 5.54 5.93 -6.28
CA SER A 336 4.75 6.98 -6.94
C SER A 336 5.63 7.97 -7.68
N ALA A 337 6.73 8.43 -7.08
CA ALA A 337 7.69 9.30 -7.74
C ALA A 337 8.26 8.64 -9.00
N LEU A 338 8.66 7.37 -8.91
CA LEU A 338 9.18 6.61 -10.04
C LEU A 338 8.14 6.40 -11.16
N PHE A 339 6.89 6.04 -10.81
CA PHE A 339 5.84 5.89 -11.82
C PHE A 339 5.44 7.21 -12.48
N LEU A 340 5.41 8.33 -11.74
CA LEU A 340 5.20 9.66 -12.31
C LEU A 340 6.32 10.02 -13.29
N LEU A 341 7.57 9.79 -12.91
CA LEU A 341 8.72 10.05 -13.79
C LEU A 341 8.65 9.22 -15.07
N VAL A 342 8.34 7.92 -14.99
CA VAL A 342 8.14 7.10 -16.18
C VAL A 342 6.94 7.57 -17.01
N GLY A 343 5.88 8.06 -16.37
CA GLY A 343 4.75 8.66 -17.07
C GLY A 343 5.14 9.90 -17.86
N ILE A 344 5.88 10.81 -17.25
CA ILE A 344 6.36 12.05 -17.85
C ILE A 344 7.23 11.80 -19.09
N ILE A 345 8.17 10.84 -19.00
CA ILE A 345 8.99 10.54 -20.18
C ILE A 345 8.20 9.82 -21.27
N TYR A 346 7.23 8.98 -20.89
CA TYR A 346 6.34 8.32 -21.85
C TYR A 346 5.46 9.32 -22.62
N GLU A 347 4.94 10.36 -21.97
CA GLU A 347 4.17 11.42 -22.66
C GLU A 347 5.00 12.16 -23.71
N ARG A 348 6.31 12.28 -23.50
CA ARG A 348 7.23 12.98 -24.42
C ARG A 348 7.79 12.09 -25.51
N ALA A 349 8.24 10.88 -25.16
CA ALA A 349 8.95 9.97 -26.05
C ALA A 349 8.06 8.88 -26.65
N HIS A 350 6.82 8.71 -26.18
CA HIS A 350 5.87 7.68 -26.55
C HIS A 350 6.42 6.23 -26.49
N THR A 351 7.47 6.04 -25.67
CA THR A 351 8.08 4.73 -25.40
C THR A 351 8.54 4.63 -23.95
N LYS A 352 8.60 3.42 -23.42
CA LYS A 352 9.13 3.08 -22.09
C LYS A 352 10.32 2.13 -22.18
N GLU A 353 10.70 1.73 -23.41
CA GLU A 353 11.82 0.81 -23.65
C GLU A 353 13.15 1.45 -23.28
N ILE A 354 13.90 0.79 -22.39
CA ILE A 354 15.18 1.30 -21.85
C ILE A 354 16.20 1.52 -22.96
N CYS A 355 16.23 0.62 -23.95
CA CYS A 355 17.16 0.71 -25.08
C CYS A 355 16.92 1.93 -25.99
N GLU A 356 15.74 2.58 -25.90
CA GLU A 356 15.40 3.77 -26.68
C GLU A 356 15.96 5.07 -26.08
N PHE A 357 16.53 5.00 -24.88
CA PHE A 357 17.13 6.12 -24.16
C PHE A 357 18.66 5.98 -24.07
N GLY A 358 19.30 7.02 -23.58
CA GLY A 358 20.72 7.17 -23.33
C GLY A 358 21.04 8.65 -23.21
N GLY A 359 22.00 9.04 -22.35
CA GLY A 359 22.47 10.41 -22.22
C GLY A 359 21.43 11.45 -21.80
N LEU A 360 20.26 11.05 -21.29
CA LEU A 360 19.17 11.98 -20.95
C LEU A 360 19.57 13.03 -19.90
N ALA A 361 20.57 12.77 -19.06
CA ALA A 361 21.04 13.75 -18.08
C ALA A 361 21.53 15.06 -18.70
N LYS A 362 22.02 15.03 -19.95
CA LYS A 362 22.47 16.22 -20.68
C LYS A 362 21.30 17.06 -21.20
N VAL A 363 20.20 16.43 -21.55
CA VAL A 363 19.02 17.07 -22.18
C VAL A 363 17.99 17.47 -21.12
N MET A 364 17.79 16.61 -20.10
CA MET A 364 16.79 16.77 -19.06
C MET A 364 17.43 16.68 -17.65
N PRO A 365 18.27 17.65 -17.24
CA PRO A 365 19.04 17.59 -15.99
C PRO A 365 18.14 17.59 -14.73
N LYS A 366 17.04 18.34 -14.69
CA LYS A 366 16.10 18.34 -13.54
C LYS A 366 15.41 16.99 -13.40
N TYR A 367 14.96 16.43 -14.52
CA TYR A 367 14.37 15.10 -14.57
C TYR A 367 15.36 14.03 -14.08
N ALA A 368 16.60 14.09 -14.53
CA ALA A 368 17.65 13.18 -14.10
C ALA A 368 17.92 13.26 -12.58
N LEU A 369 17.99 14.48 -12.03
CA LEU A 369 18.20 14.69 -10.59
C LEU A 369 17.07 14.08 -9.75
N ILE A 370 15.82 14.36 -10.10
CA ILE A 370 14.65 13.83 -9.36
C ILE A 370 14.56 12.32 -9.48
N PHE A 371 14.82 11.77 -10.67
CA PHE A 371 14.88 10.32 -10.86
C PHE A 371 15.99 9.68 -10.04
N PHE A 372 17.14 10.34 -9.91
CA PHE A 372 18.24 9.88 -9.08
C PHE A 372 17.89 9.83 -7.59
N ILE A 373 17.25 10.88 -7.06
CA ILE A 373 16.75 10.90 -5.67
C ILE A 373 15.80 9.75 -5.41
N ALA A 374 14.82 9.54 -6.30
CA ALA A 374 13.87 8.44 -6.18
C ALA A 374 14.54 7.06 -6.30
N THR A 375 15.55 6.94 -7.18
CA THR A 375 16.39 5.72 -7.31
C THR A 375 17.14 5.43 -6.02
N LEU A 376 17.84 6.42 -5.45
CA LEU A 376 18.57 6.27 -4.19
C LEU A 376 17.66 5.87 -3.03
N ALA A 377 16.46 6.43 -2.97
CA ALA A 377 15.45 6.05 -1.98
C ALA A 377 14.93 4.62 -2.19
N SER A 378 14.77 4.19 -3.44
CA SER A 378 14.33 2.84 -3.78
C SER A 378 15.37 1.77 -3.43
N ILE A 379 16.65 2.08 -3.49
CA ILE A 379 17.73 1.15 -3.08
C ILE A 379 18.05 1.19 -1.59
N GLY A 380 17.34 2.01 -0.82
CA GLY A 380 17.55 2.11 0.62
C GLY A 380 18.86 2.82 1.01
N LEU A 381 19.22 3.93 0.33
CA LEU A 381 20.38 4.73 0.73
C LEU A 381 20.12 5.36 2.12
N PRO A 382 21.07 5.31 3.09
CA PRO A 382 20.97 6.06 4.34
C PRO A 382 20.59 7.54 4.12
N LEU A 383 19.81 8.12 5.04
CA LEU A 383 19.21 9.45 4.94
C LEU A 383 18.02 9.54 3.96
N THR A 384 17.58 8.43 3.39
CA THR A 384 16.31 8.37 2.65
C THR A 384 15.28 7.53 3.39
N ILE A 385 14.01 7.78 3.10
CA ILE A 385 12.88 7.08 3.72
C ILE A 385 12.95 5.55 3.49
N GLY A 386 13.51 5.09 2.36
CA GLY A 386 13.63 3.66 2.02
C GLY A 386 14.48 2.87 3.00
N PHE A 387 15.64 3.43 3.37
CA PHE A 387 16.57 2.80 4.30
C PHE A 387 15.92 2.46 5.65
N VAL A 388 15.21 3.42 6.23
CA VAL A 388 14.64 3.26 7.58
C VAL A 388 13.67 2.07 7.64
N GLY A 389 12.74 2.00 6.69
CA GLY A 389 11.75 0.93 6.67
C GLY A 389 12.34 -0.45 6.40
N GLU A 390 13.25 -0.55 5.42
CA GLU A 390 13.93 -1.81 5.10
C GLU A 390 14.82 -2.29 6.24
N PHE A 391 15.63 -1.40 6.80
CA PHE A 391 16.52 -1.74 7.90
C PHE A 391 15.77 -2.23 9.14
N LEU A 392 14.72 -1.53 9.58
CA LEU A 392 13.92 -1.93 10.74
C LEU A 392 13.15 -3.24 10.48
N SER A 393 12.62 -3.43 9.27
CA SER A 393 11.96 -4.68 8.90
C SER A 393 12.91 -5.86 8.99
N LEU A 394 14.12 -5.75 8.39
CA LEU A 394 15.14 -6.80 8.44
C LEU A 394 15.71 -7.00 9.84
N LEU A 395 15.86 -5.95 10.64
CA LEU A 395 16.27 -6.05 12.05
C LEU A 395 15.25 -6.83 12.88
N GLY A 396 13.96 -6.59 12.65
CA GLY A 396 12.90 -7.39 13.26
C GLY A 396 12.98 -8.87 12.87
N VAL A 397 13.18 -9.15 11.58
CA VAL A 397 13.36 -10.50 11.08
C VAL A 397 14.61 -11.18 11.66
N PHE A 398 15.70 -10.44 11.84
CA PHE A 398 16.92 -10.96 12.45
C PHE A 398 16.70 -11.51 13.88
N LYS A 399 15.81 -10.89 14.66
CA LYS A 399 15.41 -11.40 15.97
C LYS A 399 14.62 -12.72 15.89
N LEU A 400 13.84 -12.90 14.82
CA LEU A 400 13.08 -14.12 14.62
C LEU A 400 13.97 -15.25 14.07
N ASN A 401 14.69 -14.98 12.99
CA ASN A 401 15.56 -15.93 12.30
C ASN A 401 16.65 -15.21 11.49
N LYS A 402 17.91 -15.44 11.87
CA LYS A 402 19.09 -14.81 11.24
C LYS A 402 19.22 -15.17 9.75
N LEU A 403 18.89 -16.41 9.37
CA LEU A 403 18.97 -16.86 7.97
C LEU A 403 17.92 -16.12 7.10
N PHE A 404 16.71 -15.94 7.60
CA PHE A 404 15.67 -15.19 6.90
C PHE A 404 16.05 -13.72 6.71
N ALA A 405 16.69 -13.11 7.71
CA ALA A 405 17.21 -11.74 7.60
C ALA A 405 18.33 -11.64 6.56
N LEU A 406 19.26 -12.61 6.54
CA LEU A 406 20.32 -12.66 5.54
C LEU A 406 19.75 -12.77 4.13
N LEU A 407 18.83 -13.73 3.91
CA LEU A 407 18.19 -13.92 2.59
C LEU A 407 17.32 -12.73 2.19
N GLY A 408 16.57 -12.14 3.14
CA GLY A 408 15.82 -10.91 2.90
C GLY A 408 16.71 -9.73 2.54
N GLY A 409 17.92 -9.64 3.12
CA GLY A 409 18.91 -8.60 2.84
C GLY A 409 19.44 -8.60 1.40
N PHE A 410 19.27 -9.68 0.65
CA PHE A 410 19.52 -9.68 -0.80
C PHE A 410 18.67 -8.64 -1.55
N SER A 411 17.53 -8.23 -1.00
CA SER A 411 16.71 -7.15 -1.58
C SER A 411 17.52 -5.88 -1.82
N ILE A 412 18.34 -5.49 -0.85
CA ILE A 412 19.16 -4.27 -0.90
C ILE A 412 20.23 -4.37 -2.01
N ILE A 413 20.94 -5.51 -2.06
CA ILE A 413 22.03 -5.70 -3.03
C ILE A 413 21.47 -5.76 -4.46
N VAL A 414 20.50 -6.63 -4.72
CA VAL A 414 19.95 -6.80 -6.06
C VAL A 414 19.11 -5.59 -6.46
N GLY A 415 18.44 -4.95 -5.48
CA GLY A 415 17.73 -3.68 -5.63
C GLY A 415 18.65 -2.57 -6.15
N ALA A 416 19.82 -2.41 -5.53
CA ALA A 416 20.81 -1.47 -5.99
C ALA A 416 21.29 -1.78 -7.43
N VAL A 417 21.51 -3.06 -7.74
CA VAL A 417 21.98 -3.47 -9.07
C VAL A 417 20.97 -3.08 -10.16
N TYR A 418 19.69 -3.51 -10.06
CA TYR A 418 18.75 -3.24 -11.15
C TYR A 418 18.38 -1.77 -11.27
N MET A 419 18.26 -1.04 -10.15
CA MET A 419 17.93 0.39 -10.18
C MET A 419 19.08 1.26 -10.70
N LEU A 420 20.34 1.00 -10.29
CA LEU A 420 21.49 1.75 -10.79
C LEU A 420 21.79 1.39 -12.26
N VAL A 421 21.57 0.14 -12.68
CA VAL A 421 21.68 -0.25 -14.09
C VAL A 421 20.61 0.44 -14.94
N LEU A 422 19.36 0.52 -14.46
CA LEU A 422 18.29 1.29 -15.10
C LEU A 422 18.71 2.75 -15.24
N TYR A 423 19.14 3.38 -14.14
CA TYR A 423 19.58 4.77 -14.16
C TYR A 423 20.73 4.99 -15.12
N LYS A 424 21.78 4.12 -15.08
CA LYS A 424 22.92 4.20 -15.99
C LYS A 424 22.51 4.14 -17.45
N ARG A 425 21.64 3.18 -17.82
CA ARG A 425 21.21 2.97 -19.21
C ARG A 425 20.39 4.13 -19.77
N VAL A 426 19.60 4.79 -18.93
CA VAL A 426 18.69 5.86 -19.35
C VAL A 426 19.41 7.23 -19.38
N PHE A 427 20.24 7.51 -18.37
CA PHE A 427 20.75 8.86 -18.14
C PHE A 427 22.20 9.09 -18.62
N PHE A 428 23.01 8.03 -18.76
CA PHE A 428 24.39 8.15 -19.20
C PHE A 428 24.59 7.59 -20.62
N GLY A 429 25.77 7.87 -21.20
CA GLY A 429 26.12 7.51 -22.55
C GLY A 429 25.73 8.57 -23.58
N GLU A 430 25.58 8.15 -24.83
CA GLU A 430 25.23 9.03 -25.95
C GLU A 430 23.70 9.18 -26.01
N CYS A 431 23.22 10.41 -26.19
CA CYS A 431 21.83 10.68 -26.39
C CYS A 431 21.45 10.39 -27.85
N LYS A 432 20.38 9.59 -28.04
CA LYS A 432 19.86 9.34 -29.38
C LYS A 432 19.30 10.64 -29.98
N GLU A 433 19.50 10.85 -31.29
CA GLU A 433 19.08 12.07 -31.99
C GLU A 433 17.62 12.44 -31.73
N LYS A 434 16.70 11.47 -31.74
CA LYS A 434 15.28 11.68 -31.48
C LYS A 434 14.97 12.23 -30.07
N ASN A 435 15.87 12.05 -29.11
CA ASN A 435 15.70 12.47 -27.73
C ASN A 435 16.32 13.86 -27.45
N LEU A 436 17.12 14.43 -28.39
CA LEU A 436 17.76 15.72 -28.23
C LEU A 436 16.77 16.89 -28.10
N SER A 437 15.56 16.74 -28.65
CA SER A 437 14.50 17.75 -28.62
C SER A 437 13.57 17.64 -27.40
N LEU A 438 13.78 16.66 -26.51
CA LEU A 438 12.92 16.46 -25.33
C LEU A 438 13.07 17.64 -24.36
N LYS A 439 11.94 18.17 -23.91
CA LYS A 439 11.91 19.27 -22.93
C LYS A 439 12.06 18.73 -21.51
N ASP A 440 12.82 19.42 -20.68
CA ASP A 440 12.97 19.12 -19.26
C ASP A 440 11.66 19.40 -18.49
N LEU A 441 11.61 19.07 -17.19
CA LEU A 441 10.46 19.24 -16.33
C LEU A 441 9.93 20.66 -16.31
N ASN A 442 8.65 20.78 -16.53
CA ASN A 442 7.93 22.05 -16.39
C ASN A 442 7.52 22.31 -14.91
N PHE A 443 6.99 23.51 -14.64
CA PHE A 443 6.62 23.90 -13.28
C PHE A 443 5.51 23.01 -12.67
N LYS A 444 4.52 22.57 -13.44
CA LYS A 444 3.43 21.71 -12.96
C LYS A 444 3.96 20.32 -12.56
N GLU A 445 4.84 19.74 -13.35
CA GLU A 445 5.49 18.46 -13.06
C GLU A 445 6.39 18.55 -11.83
N LEU A 446 7.15 19.64 -11.71
CA LEU A 446 7.96 19.91 -10.53
C LEU A 446 7.09 20.05 -9.28
N ALA A 447 5.95 20.75 -9.37
CA ALA A 447 5.02 20.90 -8.25
C ALA A 447 4.45 19.56 -7.75
N ALA A 448 4.32 18.56 -8.61
CA ALA A 448 3.91 17.21 -8.22
C ALA A 448 5.07 16.36 -7.66
N LEU A 449 6.29 16.51 -8.20
CA LEU A 449 7.43 15.65 -7.84
C LEU A 449 8.24 16.16 -6.64
N VAL A 450 8.39 17.49 -6.48
CA VAL A 450 9.17 18.09 -5.39
C VAL A 450 8.65 17.73 -4.01
N PRO A 451 7.31 17.75 -3.72
CA PRO A 451 6.81 17.31 -2.42
C PRO A 451 7.17 15.85 -2.09
N LEU A 452 7.17 14.95 -3.08
CA LEU A 452 7.59 13.56 -2.90
C LEU A 452 9.08 13.47 -2.54
N CYS A 453 9.95 14.23 -3.24
CA CYS A 453 11.37 14.28 -2.94
C CYS A 453 11.66 14.85 -1.55
N LEU A 454 10.93 15.89 -1.15
CA LEU A 454 11.05 16.48 0.19
C LEU A 454 10.67 15.47 1.28
N LEU A 455 9.57 14.72 1.10
CA LEU A 455 9.17 13.67 2.02
C LEU A 455 10.18 12.52 2.07
N ILE A 456 10.76 12.12 0.93
CA ILE A 456 11.81 11.09 0.86
C ILE A 456 12.98 11.45 1.77
N ILE A 457 13.44 12.68 1.73
CA ILE A 457 14.60 13.15 2.50
C ILE A 457 14.18 13.44 3.96
N ALA A 458 13.10 14.18 4.16
CA ALA A 458 12.65 14.60 5.49
C ALA A 458 12.34 13.39 6.40
N LEU A 459 11.61 12.40 5.90
CA LEU A 459 11.30 11.19 6.67
C LEU A 459 12.48 10.22 6.77
N GLY A 460 13.47 10.33 5.88
CA GLY A 460 14.73 9.61 6.00
C GLY A 460 15.64 10.16 7.12
N ILE A 461 15.61 11.48 7.33
CA ILE A 461 16.37 12.17 8.38
C ILE A 461 15.64 12.13 9.74
N ALA A 462 14.32 12.30 9.72
CA ALA A 462 13.47 12.38 10.91
C ALA A 462 12.38 11.30 10.94
N PRO A 463 12.73 10.00 10.97
CA PRO A 463 11.74 8.91 10.90
C PRO A 463 10.81 8.88 12.12
N ASN A 464 11.24 9.41 13.26
CA ASN A 464 10.47 9.47 14.50
C ASN A 464 9.18 10.32 14.36
N LEU A 465 9.04 11.14 13.35
CA LEU A 465 7.79 11.83 13.04
C LEU A 465 6.64 10.84 12.75
N ILE A 466 6.98 9.64 12.27
CA ILE A 466 6.01 8.57 11.99
C ILE A 466 6.16 7.42 13.00
N LEU A 467 7.39 6.97 13.29
CA LEU A 467 7.61 5.80 14.14
C LEU A 467 7.11 6.00 15.57
N LYS A 468 7.38 7.16 16.17
CA LYS A 468 6.97 7.44 17.55
C LYS A 468 5.44 7.46 17.74
N PRO A 469 4.63 8.11 16.89
CA PRO A 469 3.18 8.00 16.95
C PRO A 469 2.63 6.59 16.65
N LEU A 470 3.33 5.78 15.86
CA LEU A 470 2.91 4.42 15.53
C LEU A 470 3.10 3.43 16.69
N GLU A 471 4.06 3.69 17.57
CA GLU A 471 4.47 2.74 18.61
C GLU A 471 3.31 2.23 19.47
N PRO A 472 2.39 3.06 20.01
CA PRO A 472 1.27 2.57 20.82
C PRO A 472 0.35 1.60 20.06
N SER A 473 0.01 1.90 18.80
CA SER A 473 -0.86 1.03 18.01
C SER A 473 -0.19 -0.29 17.64
N VAL A 474 1.12 -0.27 17.36
CA VAL A 474 1.90 -1.49 17.10
C VAL A 474 2.01 -2.35 18.37
N GLN A 475 2.26 -1.73 19.52
CA GLN A 475 2.26 -2.42 20.82
C GLN A 475 0.89 -3.05 21.11
N ASN A 476 -0.21 -2.36 20.79
CA ASN A 476 -1.54 -2.91 20.96
C ASN A 476 -1.79 -4.18 20.11
N ILE A 477 -1.32 -4.20 18.85
CA ILE A 477 -1.40 -5.42 18.01
C ILE A 477 -0.64 -6.58 18.67
N ILE A 478 0.60 -6.35 19.11
CA ILE A 478 1.42 -7.37 19.78
C ILE A 478 0.76 -7.85 21.09
N SER A 479 0.26 -6.92 21.91
CA SER A 479 -0.46 -7.23 23.15
C SER A 479 -1.72 -8.09 22.87
N LYS A 480 -2.50 -7.75 21.84
CA LYS A 480 -3.64 -8.55 21.42
C LYS A 480 -3.24 -9.95 20.98
N MET A 481 -2.13 -10.10 20.25
CA MET A 481 -1.61 -11.42 19.88
C MET A 481 -1.28 -12.25 21.15
N GLN A 482 -0.60 -11.66 22.11
CA GLN A 482 -0.24 -12.35 23.37
C GLN A 482 -1.45 -12.77 24.19
N THR A 483 -2.40 -11.85 24.38
CA THR A 483 -3.59 -12.11 25.23
C THR A 483 -4.56 -13.08 24.58
N ARG A 484 -4.63 -13.14 23.26
CA ARG A 484 -5.59 -13.96 22.50
C ARG A 484 -5.02 -15.31 22.07
N ALA A 485 -3.72 -15.53 22.14
CA ALA A 485 -3.14 -16.85 21.88
C ALA A 485 -3.75 -17.86 22.87
N VAL A 486 -4.17 -18.99 22.35
CA VAL A 486 -4.73 -20.10 23.14
C VAL A 486 -3.57 -20.95 23.66
N ASN A 487 -2.55 -21.17 22.84
CA ASN A 487 -1.37 -21.96 23.18
C ASN A 487 -0.40 -21.15 24.04
N SER A 488 -0.02 -21.70 25.20
CA SER A 488 0.95 -21.08 26.11
C SER A 488 2.33 -20.86 25.46
N GLY A 489 2.78 -21.82 24.64
CA GLY A 489 4.03 -21.71 23.90
C GLY A 489 4.03 -20.56 22.90
N THR A 490 2.87 -20.23 22.29
CA THR A 490 2.70 -19.06 21.43
C THR A 490 2.87 -17.77 22.22
N LYS A 491 2.25 -17.69 23.42
CA LYS A 491 2.37 -16.52 24.31
C LYS A 491 3.83 -16.27 24.70
N ASP A 492 4.52 -17.31 25.15
CA ASP A 492 5.91 -17.24 25.58
C ASP A 492 6.84 -16.83 24.43
N LYS A 493 6.63 -17.38 23.23
CA LYS A 493 7.42 -17.04 22.04
C LYS A 493 7.23 -15.59 21.64
N ILE A 494 5.98 -15.09 21.57
CA ILE A 494 5.70 -13.69 21.25
C ILE A 494 6.31 -12.77 22.31
N SER A 495 6.23 -13.13 23.60
CA SER A 495 6.87 -12.37 24.69
C SER A 495 8.38 -12.31 24.52
N SER A 496 9.04 -13.43 24.22
CA SER A 496 10.50 -13.49 24.03
C SER A 496 10.97 -12.66 22.83
N LEU A 497 10.22 -12.60 21.75
CA LEU A 497 10.55 -11.78 20.57
C LEU A 497 10.44 -10.27 20.84
N ASN A 498 9.65 -9.87 21.83
CA ASN A 498 9.37 -8.46 22.14
C ASN A 498 10.03 -7.96 23.45
N GLY A 499 10.68 -8.84 24.23
CA GLY A 499 11.37 -8.46 25.47
C GLY A 499 12.43 -7.41 25.23
N GLY A 500 12.29 -6.23 25.91
CA GLY A 500 13.24 -5.13 25.84
C GLY A 500 13.25 -4.31 24.54
N SER A 501 12.29 -4.50 23.65
CA SER A 501 12.21 -3.77 22.38
C SER A 501 11.41 -2.48 22.52
N LYS A 502 11.96 -1.37 21.96
CA LYS A 502 11.27 -0.11 21.67
C LYS A 502 11.42 0.18 20.17
N LEU A 503 10.48 0.89 19.57
CA LEU A 503 10.55 1.38 18.19
C LEU A 503 11.55 2.51 18.01
#